data_73ab7b0238e008ce2bd91f5697a9b1a3
#
_entry.id   73ab7b0238e008ce2bd91f5697a9b1a3
#
_cell.length_a   1.000
_cell.length_b   1.000
_cell.length_c   1.000
_cell.angle_alpha   90.00
_cell.angle_beta   90.00
_cell.angle_gamma   90.00
#
_symmetry.space_group_name_H-M   'P 1'
#
loop_
_entity.id
_entity.type
_entity.pdbx_description
1 polymer ?
#
loop_
_entity_poly.entity_id
_entity_poly.type
_entity_poly.pdbx_seq_one_letter_code
_entity_poly.pdbx_strand_id
1 'polypeptide(L)'
;MNFELLATDGKARRGRLTFPRGVVETPAFMPVGTYGTVKGMLPRDIEDIGAQIILGNTFHLWLRPGTEVIQRHGDLHDFMQWKGPILTDSGGFQVFSLGAMRKIKEEGVTFASPVDGAKVFMGPEESMAVQRALGSDIVMIFDECTPYPADHDVAKRSMELSLRWAKRSKIAHGDSPSALFGIVQGGMHEDLRLRSLDGLQEIGFDGLAIGGLSVGEPKEEMIRVLDFLPPQMPADKPRYLMGVGKPEDLVEGVRRGVDMFDCVMPTRNARNGHLFVDSGVIKIRNSVHKHDDSTLDPTCDCYXCKHFSRAYLHHLDKCGEMLGSMLNTIHNLRHYQRVMAGLREAIQQGTLAAFVDAFYAKRGLPTPPLDA
;
A
#
# COMPACT_ATOMS: atom_id res chain seq x y z
N MET A 1 -6.54 17.04 -5.87
CA MET A 1 -6.57 15.73 -6.57
C MET A 1 -7.83 15.64 -7.39
N ASN A 2 -7.72 15.15 -8.61
CA ASN A 2 -8.87 14.87 -9.45
C ASN A 2 -8.89 13.38 -9.78
N PHE A 3 -10.04 12.73 -9.61
CA PHE A 3 -10.20 11.31 -9.95
C PHE A 3 -11.17 11.17 -11.12
N GLU A 4 -10.77 10.42 -12.12
CA GLU A 4 -11.56 10.18 -13.32
C GLU A 4 -11.65 8.68 -13.56
N LEU A 5 -12.87 8.15 -13.59
CA LEU A 5 -13.10 6.74 -13.92
C LEU A 5 -13.18 6.63 -15.43
N LEU A 6 -12.27 5.87 -16.03
CA LEU A 6 -12.12 5.81 -17.50
C LEU A 6 -12.80 4.61 -18.12
N ALA A 7 -12.81 3.47 -17.41
CA ALA A 7 -13.42 2.24 -17.94
C ALA A 7 -13.70 1.28 -16.78
N THR A 8 -14.61 0.35 -17.03
CA THR A 8 -14.88 -0.74 -16.07
C THR A 8 -14.98 -2.06 -16.83
N ASP A 9 -14.71 -3.16 -16.12
CA ASP A 9 -14.90 -4.51 -16.64
C ASP A 9 -15.38 -5.34 -15.45
N GLY A 10 -16.66 -5.66 -15.40
CA GLY A 10 -17.27 -6.17 -14.19
C GLY A 10 -17.18 -5.13 -13.07
N LYS A 11 -16.71 -5.55 -11.91
CA LYS A 11 -16.52 -4.64 -10.78
C LYS A 11 -15.18 -3.90 -10.86
N ALA A 12 -14.25 -4.35 -11.72
CA ALA A 12 -12.91 -3.77 -11.82
C ALA A 12 -12.97 -2.41 -12.51
N ARG A 13 -12.09 -1.50 -12.08
CA ARG A 13 -12.12 -0.10 -12.48
C ARG A 13 -10.76 0.33 -13.00
N ARG A 14 -10.77 1.07 -14.12
CA ARG A 14 -9.61 1.71 -14.72
C ARG A 14 -9.80 3.21 -14.57
N GLY A 15 -8.91 3.87 -13.81
CA GLY A 15 -9.06 5.28 -13.52
C GLY A 15 -7.78 6.06 -13.64
N ARG A 16 -7.87 7.35 -13.28
CA ARG A 16 -6.73 8.27 -13.32
C ARG A 16 -6.86 9.29 -12.21
N LEU A 17 -5.78 9.41 -11.41
CA LEU A 17 -5.67 10.45 -10.40
C LEU A 17 -4.72 11.52 -10.93
N THR A 18 -5.14 12.79 -10.88
CA THR A 18 -4.31 13.90 -11.32
C THR A 18 -3.99 14.80 -10.15
N PHE A 19 -2.70 15.07 -9.97
CA PHE A 19 -2.15 15.95 -8.92
C PHE A 19 -1.29 17.01 -9.59
N PRO A 20 -0.99 18.13 -8.89
CA PRO A 20 -0.01 19.06 -9.44
C PRO A 20 1.35 18.41 -9.74
N ARG A 21 1.73 17.37 -8.99
CA ARG A 21 3.02 16.70 -9.15
C ARG A 21 3.00 15.58 -10.17
N GLY A 22 1.88 15.26 -10.77
CA GLY A 22 1.83 14.21 -11.79
C GLY A 22 0.55 13.41 -11.77
N VAL A 23 0.52 12.41 -12.61
CA VAL A 23 -0.65 11.56 -12.86
C VAL A 23 -0.37 10.16 -12.35
N VAL A 24 -1.37 9.55 -11.74
CA VAL A 24 -1.32 8.14 -11.29
C VAL A 24 -2.41 7.38 -12.01
N GLU A 25 -2.02 6.39 -12.80
CA GLU A 25 -2.97 5.51 -13.49
C GLU A 25 -3.38 4.40 -12.51
N THR A 26 -4.69 4.14 -12.42
CA THR A 26 -5.20 3.10 -11.51
C THR A 26 -5.86 1.97 -12.29
N PRO A 27 -5.83 0.73 -11.74
CA PRO A 27 -5.28 0.34 -10.45
C PRO A 27 -3.79 0.56 -10.37
N ALA A 28 -3.31 0.96 -9.18
CA ALA A 28 -1.92 1.32 -8.95
C ALA A 28 -1.36 0.63 -7.71
N PHE A 29 -0.07 0.28 -7.77
CA PHE A 29 0.65 -0.20 -6.60
C PHE A 29 1.68 0.85 -6.18
N MET A 30 1.70 1.18 -4.88
CA MET A 30 2.59 2.19 -4.32
C MET A 30 3.75 1.52 -3.58
N PRO A 31 4.98 1.64 -4.09
CA PRO A 31 6.15 1.18 -3.31
C PRO A 31 6.25 1.93 -1.99
N VAL A 32 6.71 1.23 -0.94
CA VAL A 32 6.78 1.79 0.41
C VAL A 32 8.16 2.36 0.67
N GLY A 33 8.21 3.65 0.99
CA GLY A 33 9.44 4.36 1.34
C GLY A 33 9.42 4.83 2.79
N THR A 34 9.70 3.92 3.71
CA THR A 34 9.49 4.09 5.14
C THR A 34 10.19 5.32 5.72
N TYR A 35 11.47 5.50 5.43
CA TYR A 35 12.28 6.60 5.95
C TYR A 35 12.66 7.61 4.87
N GLY A 36 11.74 7.87 3.94
CA GLY A 36 12.04 8.74 2.83
C GLY A 36 12.93 8.07 1.79
N THR A 37 12.84 6.75 1.72
CA THR A 37 13.53 5.97 0.69
C THR A 37 12.84 4.64 0.53
N VAL A 38 12.67 4.20 -0.70
CA VAL A 38 12.34 2.80 -0.98
C VAL A 38 13.64 2.04 -0.83
N LYS A 39 13.71 1.14 0.15
CA LYS A 39 14.99 0.55 0.57
C LYS A 39 15.77 -0.02 -0.61
N GLY A 40 16.99 0.49 -0.77
CA GLY A 40 17.92 0.00 -1.79
C GLY A 40 17.65 0.51 -3.19
N MET A 41 16.78 1.53 -3.36
CA MET A 41 16.46 2.05 -4.68
C MET A 41 16.70 3.55 -4.75
N LEU A 42 17.31 3.98 -5.84
CA LEU A 42 17.39 5.39 -6.15
C LEU A 42 16.04 5.87 -6.71
N PRO A 43 15.70 7.16 -6.54
CA PRO A 43 14.46 7.66 -7.14
C PRO A 43 14.32 7.37 -8.64
N ARG A 44 15.42 7.47 -9.40
CA ARG A 44 15.37 7.14 -10.84
C ARG A 44 14.98 5.68 -11.07
N ASP A 45 15.42 4.77 -10.20
CA ASP A 45 15.06 3.35 -10.33
C ASP A 45 13.56 3.15 -10.11
N ILE A 46 12.99 3.93 -9.18
CA ILE A 46 11.55 3.87 -8.93
C ILE A 46 10.77 4.37 -10.15
N GLU A 47 11.26 5.43 -10.78
CA GLU A 47 10.66 5.92 -12.03
C GLU A 47 10.79 4.88 -13.13
N ASP A 48 11.98 4.27 -13.27
CA ASP A 48 12.27 3.32 -14.33
C ASP A 48 11.39 2.07 -14.25
N ILE A 49 11.02 1.63 -13.05
CA ILE A 49 10.14 0.46 -12.92
C ILE A 49 8.67 0.81 -13.17
N GLY A 50 8.35 2.09 -13.35
CA GLY A 50 7.01 2.51 -13.70
C GLY A 50 6.13 2.96 -12.55
N ALA A 51 6.69 3.10 -11.34
CA ALA A 51 5.89 3.61 -10.22
C ALA A 51 5.65 5.10 -10.39
N GLN A 52 4.41 5.51 -10.15
CA GLN A 52 4.00 6.92 -10.33
C GLN A 52 3.76 7.60 -8.98
N ILE A 53 3.60 6.84 -7.92
CA ILE A 53 3.33 7.32 -6.56
C ILE A 53 4.01 6.37 -5.58
N ILE A 54 4.52 6.93 -4.49
CA ILE A 54 5.11 6.14 -3.42
C ILE A 54 4.41 6.46 -2.10
N LEU A 55 4.62 5.59 -1.11
CA LEU A 55 4.06 5.77 0.23
C LEU A 55 5.19 6.12 1.20
N GLY A 56 4.97 7.15 2.01
CA GLY A 56 5.86 7.51 3.12
C GLY A 56 5.21 7.18 4.45
N ASN A 57 6.02 6.92 5.46
CA ASN A 57 5.51 6.56 6.79
C ASN A 57 5.63 7.74 7.75
N THR A 58 4.49 8.31 8.10
CA THR A 58 4.38 9.49 8.97
C THR A 58 5.06 9.26 10.32
N PHE A 59 4.74 8.15 10.99
CA PHE A 59 5.27 7.83 12.30
C PHE A 59 6.80 7.79 12.30
N HIS A 60 7.38 7.08 11.33
CA HIS A 60 8.83 6.91 11.25
C HIS A 60 9.54 8.24 10.96
N LEU A 61 8.99 9.02 10.02
CA LEU A 61 9.61 10.30 9.63
C LEU A 61 9.46 11.35 10.72
N TRP A 62 8.36 11.30 11.47
CA TRP A 62 8.15 12.19 12.62
C TRP A 62 9.21 11.96 13.70
N LEU A 63 9.50 10.68 14.00
CA LEU A 63 10.50 10.36 15.01
C LEU A 63 11.92 10.56 14.51
N ARG A 64 12.18 10.33 13.23
CA ARG A 64 13.52 10.44 12.64
C ARG A 64 13.42 10.65 11.14
N PRO A 65 13.89 11.77 10.59
CA PRO A 65 14.73 12.80 11.22
C PRO A 65 13.93 13.87 11.97
N GLY A 66 12.59 13.82 11.93
CA GLY A 66 11.75 14.86 12.46
C GLY A 66 11.32 15.84 11.39
N THR A 67 10.18 16.47 11.62
CA THR A 67 9.58 17.34 10.60
C THR A 67 10.39 18.60 10.37
N GLU A 68 11.11 19.10 11.38
CA GLU A 68 11.91 20.33 11.22
C GLU A 68 12.98 20.15 10.15
N VAL A 69 13.67 19.00 10.16
CA VAL A 69 14.71 18.72 9.17
C VAL A 69 14.10 18.68 7.77
N ILE A 70 12.98 18.01 7.62
CA ILE A 70 12.33 17.85 6.31
C ILE A 70 11.84 19.20 5.79
N GLN A 71 11.22 20.01 6.67
CA GLN A 71 10.70 21.33 6.28
C GLN A 71 11.81 22.30 5.84
N ARG A 72 13.01 22.14 6.38
CA ARG A 72 14.16 22.96 5.93
C ARG A 72 14.52 22.71 4.46
N HIS A 73 14.14 21.54 3.92
CA HIS A 73 14.35 21.20 2.51
C HIS A 73 13.14 21.58 1.65
N GLY A 74 12.06 22.04 2.28
CA GLY A 74 10.80 22.31 1.63
C GLY A 74 9.74 21.30 2.06
N ASP A 75 9.87 20.09 1.63
CA ASP A 75 8.95 19.00 2.00
C ASP A 75 9.65 17.66 1.81
N LEU A 76 8.90 16.57 1.97
CA LEU A 76 9.46 15.23 1.81
C LEU A 76 9.93 14.99 0.37
N HIS A 77 9.20 15.50 -0.63
CA HIS A 77 9.59 15.34 -2.04
C HIS A 77 10.99 15.92 -2.27
N ASP A 78 11.20 17.16 -1.82
CA ASP A 78 12.50 17.81 -1.97
C ASP A 78 13.58 17.14 -1.14
N PHE A 79 13.23 16.71 0.07
CA PHE A 79 14.19 16.04 0.96
C PHE A 79 14.72 14.75 0.34
N MET A 80 13.82 13.92 -0.21
CA MET A 80 14.22 12.62 -0.76
C MET A 80 14.42 12.63 -2.27
N GLN A 81 14.16 13.75 -2.93
CA GLN A 81 14.32 13.93 -4.38
C GLN A 81 13.44 12.99 -5.20
N TRP A 82 12.19 12.83 -4.74
CA TRP A 82 11.14 12.15 -5.49
C TRP A 82 10.19 13.21 -6.05
N LYS A 83 9.98 13.20 -7.36
CA LYS A 83 9.22 14.27 -8.02
C LYS A 83 7.73 13.98 -8.16
N GLY A 84 7.34 12.74 -8.03
CA GLY A 84 5.93 12.34 -8.18
C GLY A 84 5.12 12.54 -6.91
N PRO A 85 3.84 12.19 -6.95
CA PRO A 85 2.99 12.24 -5.76
C PRO A 85 3.47 11.29 -4.67
N ILE A 86 3.13 11.66 -3.42
CA ILE A 86 3.40 10.83 -2.23
C ILE A 86 2.09 10.72 -1.44
N LEU A 87 1.76 9.49 -1.06
CA LEU A 87 0.73 9.23 -0.06
C LEU A 87 1.45 8.96 1.26
N THR A 88 1.03 9.62 2.35
CA THR A 88 1.56 9.27 3.66
C THR A 88 0.48 8.58 4.49
N ASP A 89 0.89 7.50 5.18
CA ASP A 89 -0.01 6.88 6.14
C ASP A 89 -0.18 7.80 7.36
N SER A 90 -1.12 7.46 8.23
CA SER A 90 -1.41 8.33 9.38
C SER A 90 -0.49 8.08 10.58
N GLY A 91 0.22 6.97 10.59
CA GLY A 91 0.96 6.50 11.77
C GLY A 91 0.15 5.60 12.67
N GLY A 92 -1.15 5.47 12.44
CA GLY A 92 -2.01 4.67 13.32
C GLY A 92 -1.62 3.20 13.38
N PHE A 93 -1.31 2.61 12.23
CA PHE A 93 -0.92 1.20 12.21
C PHE A 93 0.40 0.97 12.94
N GLN A 94 1.37 1.86 12.77
CA GLN A 94 2.66 1.71 13.44
C GLN A 94 2.50 1.80 14.95
N VAL A 95 1.65 2.71 15.42
CA VAL A 95 1.35 2.81 16.85
C VAL A 95 0.62 1.55 17.33
N PHE A 96 -0.32 1.03 16.52
CA PHE A 96 -0.99 -0.22 16.82
C PHE A 96 0.02 -1.36 17.00
N SER A 97 1.05 -1.43 16.16
CA SER A 97 2.04 -2.51 16.21
C SER A 97 2.95 -2.45 17.44
N LEU A 98 2.95 -1.33 18.19
CA LEU A 98 3.74 -1.24 19.43
C LEU A 98 3.14 -2.08 20.58
N GLY A 99 1.90 -2.51 20.43
CA GLY A 99 1.30 -3.45 21.38
C GLY A 99 1.18 -2.89 22.79
N ALA A 100 1.76 -3.61 23.77
CA ALA A 100 1.66 -3.25 25.18
C ALA A 100 2.39 -1.96 25.54
N MET A 101 3.22 -1.44 24.65
CA MET A 101 3.97 -0.21 24.90
C MET A 101 3.14 1.06 24.63
N ARG A 102 1.86 0.90 24.31
CA ARG A 102 0.99 2.02 23.99
C ARG A 102 -0.22 2.08 24.91
N LYS A 103 -0.76 3.28 25.07
CA LYS A 103 -2.04 3.50 25.77
C LYS A 103 -2.95 4.29 24.85
N ILE A 104 -4.10 3.72 24.52
CA ILE A 104 -5.10 4.33 23.64
C ILE A 104 -6.17 4.98 24.48
N LYS A 105 -6.43 6.26 24.22
CA LYS A 105 -7.51 7.03 24.86
C LYS A 105 -8.27 7.79 23.77
N GLU A 106 -9.35 8.45 24.19
CA GLU A 106 -10.15 9.25 23.26
C GLU A 106 -9.30 10.32 22.56
N GLU A 107 -8.36 10.92 23.27
CA GLU A 107 -7.53 12.02 22.75
C GLU A 107 -6.52 11.53 21.72
N GLY A 108 -6.03 10.32 21.85
CA GLY A 108 -5.00 9.77 21.00
C GLY A 108 -4.25 8.66 21.70
N VAL A 109 -2.99 8.44 21.30
CA VAL A 109 -2.20 7.32 21.76
C VAL A 109 -0.90 7.83 22.39
N THR A 110 -0.60 7.38 23.60
CA THR A 110 0.67 7.63 24.27
C THR A 110 1.52 6.36 24.20
N PHE A 111 2.79 6.51 23.88
CA PHE A 111 3.69 5.35 23.72
C PHE A 111 5.14 5.77 23.97
N ALA A 112 6.00 4.76 24.15
CA ALA A 112 7.44 4.99 24.26
C ALA A 112 8.05 4.93 22.87
N SER A 113 8.81 5.98 22.52
CA SER A 113 9.47 6.03 21.21
C SER A 113 10.41 4.83 21.03
N PRO A 114 10.30 4.10 19.93
CA PRO A 114 11.25 3.00 19.67
C PRO A 114 12.65 3.50 19.34
N VAL A 115 12.84 4.80 19.14
CA VAL A 115 14.15 5.36 18.84
C VAL A 115 14.98 5.58 20.11
N ASP A 116 14.37 6.16 21.13
CA ASP A 116 15.11 6.57 22.34
C ASP A 116 14.35 6.32 23.64
N GLY A 117 13.17 5.73 23.58
CA GLY A 117 12.36 5.44 24.75
C GLY A 117 11.59 6.62 25.33
N ALA A 118 11.71 7.79 24.73
CA ALA A 118 11.00 8.97 25.21
C ALA A 118 9.49 8.77 25.11
N LYS A 119 8.76 9.34 26.07
CA LYS A 119 7.29 9.29 26.03
C LYS A 119 6.79 10.25 24.97
N VAL A 120 5.97 9.75 24.05
CA VAL A 120 5.41 10.56 22.96
C VAL A 120 3.90 10.34 22.85
N PHE A 121 3.23 11.31 22.26
CA PHE A 121 1.79 11.30 22.06
C PHE A 121 1.47 11.60 20.60
N MET A 122 0.58 10.80 20.01
CA MET A 122 0.07 11.06 18.66
C MET A 122 -1.43 10.86 18.66
N GLY A 123 -2.11 11.84 18.09
CA GLY A 123 -3.54 11.78 17.83
C GLY A 123 -3.84 12.36 16.46
N PRO A 124 -5.12 12.53 16.15
CA PRO A 124 -5.49 13.05 14.83
C PRO A 124 -4.80 14.37 14.48
N GLU A 125 -4.77 15.33 15.40
CA GLU A 125 -4.20 16.65 15.12
C GLU A 125 -2.69 16.56 14.86
N GLU A 126 -1.99 15.75 15.67
CA GLU A 126 -0.54 15.56 15.49
C GLU A 126 -0.24 14.88 14.16
N SER A 127 -1.01 13.84 13.82
CA SER A 127 -0.82 13.13 12.55
C SER A 127 -1.04 14.08 11.36
N MET A 128 -2.10 14.86 11.39
CA MET A 128 -2.38 15.79 10.29
C MET A 128 -1.28 16.86 10.18
N ALA A 129 -0.78 17.34 11.31
CA ALA A 129 0.31 18.32 11.30
C ALA A 129 1.59 17.74 10.70
N VAL A 130 1.92 16.50 11.05
CA VAL A 130 3.11 15.85 10.49
C VAL A 130 2.95 15.66 8.98
N GLN A 131 1.81 15.15 8.53
CA GLN A 131 1.59 14.92 7.10
C GLN A 131 1.61 16.24 6.31
N ARG A 132 1.11 17.32 6.91
CA ARG A 132 1.21 18.65 6.29
C ARG A 132 2.68 19.08 6.15
N ALA A 133 3.48 18.87 7.18
CA ALA A 133 4.90 19.20 7.14
C ALA A 133 5.64 18.38 6.08
N LEU A 134 5.23 17.11 5.89
CA LEU A 134 5.81 16.26 4.85
C LEU A 134 5.40 16.70 3.44
N GLY A 135 4.30 17.43 3.31
CA GLY A 135 3.82 17.90 2.01
C GLY A 135 3.15 16.81 1.18
N SER A 136 2.53 15.84 1.83
CA SER A 136 1.89 14.72 1.15
C SER A 136 0.83 15.17 0.18
N ASP A 137 0.72 14.47 -0.95
CA ASP A 137 -0.35 14.72 -1.92
C ASP A 137 -1.64 14.01 -1.50
N ILE A 138 -1.51 12.86 -0.86
CA ILE A 138 -2.64 12.16 -0.24
C ILE A 138 -2.31 11.95 1.24
N VAL A 139 -3.21 12.44 2.08
CA VAL A 139 -3.11 12.38 3.54
C VAL A 139 -4.14 11.38 4.04
N MET A 140 -3.75 10.52 4.98
CA MET A 140 -4.67 9.54 5.57
C MET A 140 -5.13 10.00 6.94
N ILE A 141 -6.40 9.79 7.27
CA ILE A 141 -6.90 10.09 8.62
C ILE A 141 -6.19 9.22 9.65
N PHE A 142 -6.13 9.70 10.90
CA PHE A 142 -5.62 8.90 12.01
C PHE A 142 -6.72 7.96 12.48
N ASP A 143 -6.42 6.67 12.57
CA ASP A 143 -7.42 5.66 12.93
C ASP A 143 -6.82 4.63 13.87
N GLU A 144 -7.69 3.84 14.48
CA GLU A 144 -7.28 2.68 15.27
C GLU A 144 -7.45 1.43 14.41
N CYS A 145 -6.33 0.73 14.16
CA CYS A 145 -6.38 -0.54 13.45
C CYS A 145 -6.97 -1.60 14.38
N THR A 146 -8.17 -2.08 14.06
CA THR A 146 -8.85 -3.08 14.88
C THR A 146 -8.05 -4.39 14.86
N PRO A 147 -7.76 -5.00 16.01
CA PRO A 147 -7.02 -6.27 16.02
C PRO A 147 -7.85 -7.41 15.46
N TYR A 148 -7.17 -8.49 15.10
CA TYR A 148 -7.84 -9.74 14.71
C TYR A 148 -7.31 -10.85 15.63
N PRO A 149 -8.22 -11.69 16.13
CA PRO A 149 -9.68 -11.61 16.04
C PRO A 149 -10.24 -10.52 16.96
N ALA A 150 -11.41 -10.02 16.61
CA ALA A 150 -12.14 -9.07 17.46
C ALA A 150 -13.62 -9.44 17.41
N ASP A 151 -14.22 -9.59 18.57
CA ASP A 151 -15.67 -9.82 18.61
C ASP A 151 -16.39 -8.53 18.20
N HIS A 152 -17.72 -8.64 18.02
CA HIS A 152 -18.51 -7.53 17.50
C HIS A 152 -18.40 -6.29 18.39
N ASP A 153 -18.43 -6.46 19.73
CA ASP A 153 -18.35 -5.30 20.64
C ASP A 153 -17.00 -4.61 20.58
N VAL A 154 -15.91 -5.38 20.55
CA VAL A 154 -14.56 -4.81 20.44
C VAL A 154 -14.41 -4.07 19.10
N ALA A 155 -14.82 -4.70 18.01
CA ALA A 155 -14.74 -4.09 16.69
C ALA A 155 -15.59 -2.83 16.60
N LYS A 156 -16.79 -2.84 17.22
CA LYS A 156 -17.68 -1.70 17.22
C LYS A 156 -17.07 -0.50 17.94
N ARG A 157 -16.52 -0.71 19.13
CA ARG A 157 -15.89 0.38 19.89
C ARG A 157 -14.69 0.96 19.14
N SER A 158 -13.88 0.10 18.55
CA SER A 158 -12.73 0.51 17.77
C SER A 158 -13.15 1.33 16.54
N MET A 159 -14.15 0.85 15.82
CA MET A 159 -14.68 1.53 14.64
C MET A 159 -15.27 2.90 15.01
N GLU A 160 -16.01 2.97 16.10
CA GLU A 160 -16.62 4.23 16.53
C GLU A 160 -15.55 5.24 16.94
N LEU A 161 -14.51 4.80 17.63
CA LEU A 161 -13.36 5.68 17.94
C LEU A 161 -12.71 6.19 16.66
N SER A 162 -12.49 5.30 15.69
CA SER A 162 -11.90 5.70 14.40
C SER A 162 -12.77 6.73 13.68
N LEU A 163 -14.11 6.61 13.76
CA LEU A 163 -14.99 7.62 13.17
C LEU A 163 -14.85 8.97 13.85
N ARG A 164 -14.77 8.98 15.19
CA ARG A 164 -14.57 10.24 15.91
C ARG A 164 -13.21 10.87 15.55
N TRP A 165 -12.19 10.04 15.43
CA TRP A 165 -10.86 10.49 15.01
C TRP A 165 -10.85 10.95 13.55
N ALA A 166 -11.67 10.32 12.69
CA ALA A 166 -11.82 10.75 11.30
C ALA A 166 -12.36 12.17 11.22
N LYS A 167 -13.36 12.49 12.05
CA LYS A 167 -13.92 13.84 12.08
C LYS A 167 -12.87 14.84 12.56
N ARG A 168 -12.13 14.50 13.62
CA ARG A 168 -11.07 15.38 14.13
C ARG A 168 -9.97 15.56 13.09
N SER A 169 -9.61 14.48 12.37
CA SER A 169 -8.61 14.58 11.29
C SER A 169 -9.09 15.53 10.20
N LYS A 170 -10.34 15.41 9.80
CA LYS A 170 -10.92 16.30 8.78
C LYS A 170 -10.84 17.77 9.20
N ILE A 171 -11.18 18.05 10.45
CA ILE A 171 -11.11 19.41 10.98
C ILE A 171 -9.66 19.91 10.98
N ALA A 172 -8.72 19.08 11.46
CA ALA A 172 -7.31 19.45 11.54
C ALA A 172 -6.69 19.63 10.14
N HIS A 173 -7.11 18.81 9.17
CA HIS A 173 -6.66 18.95 7.78
C HIS A 173 -7.07 20.31 7.21
N GLY A 174 -8.26 20.77 7.55
CA GLY A 174 -8.71 22.12 7.24
C GLY A 174 -8.74 22.43 5.75
N ASP A 175 -8.09 23.51 5.37
CA ASP A 175 -8.07 23.98 3.98
C ASP A 175 -6.82 23.52 3.21
N SER A 176 -6.12 22.50 3.70
CA SER A 176 -4.97 21.97 2.97
C SER A 176 -5.38 21.57 1.56
N PRO A 177 -4.57 21.88 0.54
CA PRO A 177 -4.90 21.50 -0.83
C PRO A 177 -4.68 20.02 -1.11
N SER A 178 -4.06 19.28 -0.19
CA SER A 178 -3.83 17.85 -0.36
C SER A 178 -5.13 17.08 -0.22
N ALA A 179 -5.23 15.94 -0.92
CA ALA A 179 -6.37 15.06 -0.76
C ALA A 179 -6.34 14.42 0.63
N LEU A 180 -7.52 14.19 1.20
CA LEU A 180 -7.67 13.51 2.49
C LEU A 180 -8.53 12.27 2.29
N PHE A 181 -8.01 11.10 2.68
CA PHE A 181 -8.74 9.83 2.57
C PHE A 181 -9.22 9.37 3.93
N GLY A 182 -10.47 8.94 3.99
CA GLY A 182 -11.00 8.24 5.15
C GLY A 182 -10.62 6.76 5.11
N ILE A 183 -10.71 6.09 6.25
CA ILE A 183 -10.38 4.66 6.37
C ILE A 183 -11.56 3.93 6.98
N VAL A 184 -12.12 2.96 6.23
CA VAL A 184 -13.22 2.13 6.69
C VAL A 184 -12.66 1.06 7.61
N GLN A 185 -13.17 0.98 8.84
CA GLN A 185 -12.83 -0.05 9.81
C GLN A 185 -14.11 -0.88 10.10
N GLY A 186 -14.04 -1.81 11.02
CA GLY A 186 -15.19 -2.64 11.38
C GLY A 186 -14.87 -4.13 11.52
N GLY A 187 -13.60 -4.49 11.47
CA GLY A 187 -13.16 -5.88 11.58
C GLY A 187 -13.75 -6.72 10.46
N MET A 188 -14.20 -7.93 10.83
CA MET A 188 -14.81 -8.84 9.85
C MET A 188 -16.33 -8.77 9.88
N HIS A 189 -16.91 -7.69 10.43
CA HIS A 189 -18.35 -7.54 10.65
C HIS A 189 -18.94 -6.60 9.61
N GLU A 190 -19.78 -7.14 8.74
CA GLU A 190 -20.32 -6.39 7.61
C GLU A 190 -21.14 -5.18 8.05
N ASP A 191 -21.95 -5.33 9.09
CA ASP A 191 -22.75 -4.21 9.59
C ASP A 191 -21.88 -3.06 10.09
N LEU A 192 -20.76 -3.38 10.74
CA LEU A 192 -19.85 -2.36 11.24
C LEU A 192 -19.10 -1.67 10.09
N ARG A 193 -18.71 -2.44 9.07
CA ARG A 193 -18.09 -1.87 7.88
C ARG A 193 -19.03 -0.86 7.20
N LEU A 194 -20.31 -1.20 7.09
CA LEU A 194 -21.30 -0.28 6.52
C LEU A 194 -21.48 0.97 7.37
N ARG A 195 -21.55 0.81 8.68
CA ARG A 195 -21.67 1.97 9.58
C ARG A 195 -20.46 2.88 9.46
N SER A 196 -19.27 2.28 9.38
CA SER A 196 -18.04 3.05 9.20
C SER A 196 -18.09 3.82 7.86
N LEU A 197 -18.46 3.14 6.79
CA LEU A 197 -18.57 3.75 5.47
C LEU A 197 -19.57 4.91 5.47
N ASP A 198 -20.75 4.68 6.05
CA ASP A 198 -21.79 5.72 6.11
C ASP A 198 -21.28 6.95 6.88
N GLY A 199 -20.64 6.72 8.03
CA GLY A 199 -20.13 7.82 8.84
C GLY A 199 -19.04 8.61 8.11
N LEU A 200 -18.17 7.92 7.41
CA LEU A 200 -17.12 8.58 6.63
C LEU A 200 -17.70 9.41 5.48
N GLN A 201 -18.75 8.89 4.83
CA GLN A 201 -19.41 9.62 3.76
C GLN A 201 -20.10 10.88 4.28
N GLU A 202 -20.69 10.82 5.49
CA GLU A 202 -21.25 12.01 6.11
C GLU A 202 -20.20 13.08 6.38
N ILE A 203 -19.01 12.66 6.84
CA ILE A 203 -17.90 13.61 7.08
C ILE A 203 -17.39 14.17 5.75
N GLY A 204 -17.22 13.33 4.75
CA GLY A 204 -16.79 13.73 3.42
C GLY A 204 -15.29 13.66 3.22
N PHE A 205 -14.85 12.82 2.30
CA PHE A 205 -13.42 12.62 1.99
C PHE A 205 -13.22 12.56 0.49
N ASP A 206 -11.98 12.77 0.06
CA ASP A 206 -11.61 12.75 -1.35
C ASP A 206 -11.45 11.33 -1.89
N GLY A 207 -11.21 10.39 -1.01
CA GLY A 207 -11.10 8.97 -1.32
C GLY A 207 -11.33 8.17 -0.05
N LEU A 208 -11.48 6.85 -0.20
CA LEU A 208 -11.74 5.97 0.94
C LEU A 208 -10.85 4.75 0.87
N ALA A 209 -10.27 4.41 2.01
CA ALA A 209 -9.43 3.22 2.14
C ALA A 209 -10.16 2.15 2.93
N ILE A 210 -9.75 0.92 2.72
CA ILE A 210 -10.20 -0.24 3.49
C ILE A 210 -9.04 -0.62 4.41
N GLY A 211 -9.23 -0.41 5.70
CA GLY A 211 -8.23 -0.77 6.70
C GLY A 211 -8.62 -2.00 7.47
N GLY A 212 -7.72 -2.48 8.32
CA GLY A 212 -8.01 -3.60 9.20
C GLY A 212 -8.09 -4.95 8.51
N LEU A 213 -7.50 -5.07 7.31
CA LEU A 213 -7.31 -6.35 6.63
C LEU A 213 -5.83 -6.66 6.56
N SER A 214 -5.49 -7.92 6.35
CA SER A 214 -4.09 -8.40 6.38
C SER A 214 -3.47 -8.18 7.77
N VAL A 215 -4.26 -8.44 8.79
CA VAL A 215 -3.87 -8.30 10.19
C VAL A 215 -3.90 -9.66 10.93
N GLY A 216 -3.89 -10.74 10.17
CA GLY A 216 -3.86 -12.10 10.72
C GLY A 216 -5.08 -12.94 10.39
N GLU A 217 -6.05 -12.39 9.70
CA GLU A 217 -7.27 -13.12 9.34
C GLU A 217 -6.99 -14.16 8.24
N PRO A 218 -7.80 -15.24 8.19
CA PRO A 218 -7.70 -16.17 7.07
C PRO A 218 -8.03 -15.48 5.74
N LYS A 219 -7.43 -15.96 4.66
CA LYS A 219 -7.63 -15.38 3.33
C LYS A 219 -9.12 -15.30 2.97
N GLU A 220 -9.88 -16.31 3.36
CA GLU A 220 -11.31 -16.37 3.07
C GLU A 220 -12.06 -15.20 3.69
N GLU A 221 -11.67 -14.77 4.89
CA GLU A 221 -12.29 -13.63 5.55
C GLU A 221 -11.97 -12.33 4.83
N MET A 222 -10.72 -12.15 4.41
CA MET A 222 -10.35 -10.97 3.63
C MET A 222 -11.15 -10.92 2.33
N ILE A 223 -11.25 -12.03 1.62
CA ILE A 223 -12.00 -12.08 0.36
C ILE A 223 -13.48 -11.76 0.61
N ARG A 224 -14.06 -12.30 1.69
CA ARG A 224 -15.48 -12.03 1.99
C ARG A 224 -15.73 -10.52 2.20
N VAL A 225 -14.84 -9.85 2.93
CA VAL A 225 -14.97 -8.40 3.12
C VAL A 225 -14.82 -7.67 1.77
N LEU A 226 -13.88 -8.12 0.94
CA LEU A 226 -13.67 -7.49 -0.37
C LEU A 226 -14.79 -7.78 -1.38
N ASP A 227 -15.50 -8.91 -1.23
CA ASP A 227 -16.70 -9.15 -2.04
C ASP A 227 -17.80 -8.17 -1.66
N PHE A 228 -17.89 -7.84 -0.39
CA PHE A 228 -19.00 -7.08 0.19
C PHE A 228 -18.79 -5.56 0.08
N LEU A 229 -17.62 -5.06 0.47
CA LEU A 229 -17.44 -3.63 0.77
C LEU A 229 -17.17 -2.74 -0.47
N PRO A 230 -16.20 -3.04 -1.35
CA PRO A 230 -15.89 -2.11 -2.44
C PRO A 230 -17.09 -1.76 -3.32
N PRO A 231 -18.00 -2.69 -3.66
CA PRO A 231 -19.15 -2.31 -4.49
C PRO A 231 -20.06 -1.27 -3.83
N GLN A 232 -20.01 -1.12 -2.53
CA GLN A 232 -20.85 -0.17 -1.80
C GLN A 232 -20.15 1.18 -1.59
N MET A 233 -18.85 1.26 -1.91
CA MET A 233 -18.10 2.51 -1.80
C MET A 233 -18.43 3.41 -2.99
N PRO A 234 -18.33 4.75 -2.80
CA PRO A 234 -18.70 5.68 -3.87
C PRO A 234 -17.96 5.39 -5.18
N ALA A 235 -18.69 5.45 -6.29
CA ALA A 235 -18.12 5.21 -7.61
C ALA A 235 -17.22 6.35 -8.09
N ASP A 236 -17.46 7.55 -7.58
CA ASP A 236 -16.72 8.75 -8.01
C ASP A 236 -15.47 9.04 -7.19
N LYS A 237 -15.06 8.10 -6.34
CA LYS A 237 -13.87 8.28 -5.49
C LYS A 237 -12.96 7.07 -5.61
N PRO A 238 -11.62 7.27 -5.47
CA PRO A 238 -10.72 6.13 -5.47
C PRO A 238 -10.87 5.28 -4.22
N ARG A 239 -10.58 4.00 -4.35
CA ARG A 239 -10.68 2.98 -3.30
C ARG A 239 -9.32 2.35 -3.06
N TYR A 240 -8.83 2.42 -1.84
CA TYR A 240 -7.46 2.04 -1.49
C TYR A 240 -7.50 0.90 -0.47
N LEU A 241 -6.92 -0.26 -0.81
CA LEU A 241 -6.79 -1.39 0.11
C LEU A 241 -5.39 -1.33 0.74
N MET A 242 -5.36 -1.08 2.04
CA MET A 242 -4.11 -0.80 2.75
C MET A 242 -3.37 -2.09 3.13
N GLY A 243 -2.08 -2.12 2.84
CA GLY A 243 -1.17 -3.15 3.34
C GLY A 243 -1.26 -4.52 2.68
N VAL A 244 -1.86 -4.59 1.48
CA VAL A 244 -2.08 -5.85 0.75
C VAL A 244 -1.41 -5.76 -0.63
N GLY A 245 -0.71 -6.70 -1.19
CA GLY A 245 -0.37 -7.98 -0.68
C GLY A 245 0.48 -8.73 -1.71
N LYS A 246 0.27 -10.03 -1.87
CA LYS A 246 0.91 -10.82 -2.92
C LYS A 246 0.33 -10.43 -4.29
N PRO A 247 1.03 -10.77 -5.40
CA PRO A 247 0.44 -10.48 -6.72
C PRO A 247 -0.98 -11.03 -6.89
N GLU A 248 -1.26 -12.22 -6.39
CA GLU A 248 -2.60 -12.80 -6.45
C GLU A 248 -3.62 -11.94 -5.69
N ASP A 249 -3.21 -11.38 -4.55
CA ASP A 249 -4.10 -10.52 -3.77
C ASP A 249 -4.43 -9.23 -4.52
N LEU A 250 -3.46 -8.69 -5.26
CA LEU A 250 -3.69 -7.50 -6.08
C LEU A 250 -4.73 -7.80 -7.16
N VAL A 251 -4.56 -8.93 -7.84
CA VAL A 251 -5.51 -9.34 -8.88
C VAL A 251 -6.90 -9.49 -8.29
N GLU A 252 -7.03 -10.17 -7.15
CA GLU A 252 -8.32 -10.39 -6.53
C GLU A 252 -8.95 -9.09 -6.01
N GLY A 253 -8.13 -8.16 -5.51
CA GLY A 253 -8.62 -6.84 -5.11
C GLY A 253 -9.13 -6.04 -6.29
N VAL A 254 -8.38 -6.04 -7.39
CA VAL A 254 -8.79 -5.31 -8.61
C VAL A 254 -10.08 -5.89 -9.16
N ARG A 255 -10.21 -7.21 -9.18
CA ARG A 255 -11.44 -7.87 -9.65
C ARG A 255 -12.68 -7.41 -8.88
N ARG A 256 -12.48 -6.97 -7.63
CA ARG A 256 -13.58 -6.58 -6.73
C ARG A 256 -13.75 -5.06 -6.62
N GLY A 257 -12.96 -4.28 -7.38
CA GLY A 257 -13.16 -2.85 -7.47
C GLY A 257 -12.20 -1.99 -6.68
N VAL A 258 -11.06 -2.54 -6.24
CA VAL A 258 -10.03 -1.77 -5.56
C VAL A 258 -9.13 -1.07 -6.58
N ASP A 259 -8.76 0.17 -6.30
CA ASP A 259 -7.99 1.02 -7.22
C ASP A 259 -6.53 1.19 -6.82
N MET A 260 -6.22 1.12 -5.52
CA MET A 260 -4.88 1.44 -5.03
C MET A 260 -4.45 0.42 -3.98
N PHE A 261 -3.14 0.12 -3.97
CA PHE A 261 -2.56 -0.86 -3.04
C PHE A 261 -1.18 -0.39 -2.60
N ASP A 262 -0.77 -0.83 -1.42
CA ASP A 262 0.61 -0.77 -0.97
C ASP A 262 0.92 -2.06 -0.21
N CYS A 263 2.19 -2.42 -0.16
CA CYS A 263 2.63 -3.53 0.68
C CYS A 263 4.15 -3.52 0.77
N VAL A 264 4.67 -3.88 1.93
CA VAL A 264 6.13 -4.01 2.09
C VAL A 264 6.65 -5.31 1.50
N MET A 265 5.76 -6.22 1.14
CA MET A 265 6.15 -7.57 0.73
C MET A 265 7.15 -7.60 -0.44
N PRO A 266 6.93 -6.86 -1.54
CA PRO A 266 7.91 -6.98 -2.63
C PRO A 266 9.31 -6.53 -2.24
N THR A 267 9.44 -5.49 -1.42
CA THR A 267 10.76 -5.02 -1.00
C THR A 267 11.35 -5.88 0.10
N ARG A 268 10.53 -6.27 1.09
CA ARG A 268 11.00 -7.13 2.18
C ARG A 268 11.41 -8.51 1.64
N ASN A 269 10.59 -9.11 0.80
CA ASN A 269 10.89 -10.43 0.24
C ASN A 269 12.14 -10.39 -0.64
N ALA A 270 12.35 -9.30 -1.37
CA ALA A 270 13.56 -9.14 -2.20
C ALA A 270 14.82 -9.26 -1.36
N ARG A 271 14.83 -8.60 -0.20
CA ARG A 271 16.01 -8.65 0.68
C ARG A 271 16.21 -10.03 1.31
N ASN A 272 15.19 -10.87 1.26
CA ASN A 272 15.26 -12.25 1.76
C ASN A 272 15.37 -13.26 0.63
N GLY A 273 15.65 -12.82 -0.59
CA GLY A 273 15.88 -13.70 -1.71
C GLY A 273 14.64 -14.36 -2.29
N HIS A 274 13.44 -13.86 -1.96
CA HIS A 274 12.19 -14.38 -2.50
C HIS A 274 11.73 -13.45 -3.62
N LEU A 275 11.73 -13.94 -4.86
CA LEU A 275 11.53 -13.12 -6.05
C LEU A 275 10.27 -13.56 -6.77
N PHE A 276 9.42 -12.59 -7.10
CA PHE A 276 8.15 -12.85 -7.77
C PHE A 276 8.38 -12.90 -9.28
N VAL A 277 7.91 -13.97 -9.90
CA VAL A 277 7.97 -14.16 -11.36
C VAL A 277 6.60 -14.58 -11.85
N ASP A 278 6.42 -14.63 -13.17
CA ASP A 278 5.12 -14.97 -13.72
C ASP A 278 4.66 -16.38 -13.29
N SER A 279 5.58 -17.29 -13.07
CA SER A 279 5.23 -18.67 -12.65
C SER A 279 5.08 -18.82 -11.13
N GLY A 280 5.31 -17.76 -10.35
CA GLY A 280 5.17 -17.82 -8.90
C GLY A 280 6.32 -17.16 -8.16
N VAL A 281 7.02 -17.93 -7.31
CA VAL A 281 8.11 -17.40 -6.48
C VAL A 281 9.37 -18.24 -6.69
N ILE A 282 10.48 -17.55 -6.90
CA ILE A 282 11.79 -18.17 -6.96
C ILE A 282 12.55 -17.79 -5.69
N LYS A 283 13.09 -18.81 -5.00
CA LYS A 283 13.96 -18.56 -3.83
C LYS A 283 15.40 -18.63 -4.31
N ILE A 284 15.99 -17.46 -4.53
CA ILE A 284 17.30 -17.38 -5.17
C ILE A 284 18.43 -18.00 -4.32
N ARG A 285 18.18 -18.17 -3.02
CA ARG A 285 19.14 -18.81 -2.11
C ARG A 285 19.34 -20.30 -2.40
N ASN A 286 18.37 -20.94 -3.06
CA ASN A 286 18.41 -22.37 -3.29
C ASN A 286 19.58 -22.73 -4.20
N SER A 287 20.27 -23.82 -3.86
CA SER A 287 21.50 -24.23 -4.54
C SER A 287 21.29 -24.58 -6.01
N VAL A 288 20.07 -24.85 -6.42
CA VAL A 288 19.76 -25.12 -7.83
C VAL A 288 20.15 -23.96 -8.73
N HIS A 289 20.19 -22.73 -8.18
CA HIS A 289 20.51 -21.54 -8.96
C HIS A 289 22.01 -21.27 -9.06
N LYS A 290 22.84 -22.02 -8.36
CA LYS A 290 24.29 -21.77 -8.28
C LYS A 290 24.96 -21.78 -9.66
N HIS A 291 24.51 -22.65 -10.54
CA HIS A 291 25.08 -22.81 -11.88
C HIS A 291 24.12 -22.42 -12.99
N ASP A 292 23.07 -21.65 -12.66
CA ASP A 292 21.99 -21.33 -13.60
C ASP A 292 22.31 -20.00 -14.28
N ASP A 293 22.73 -20.06 -15.53
CA ASP A 293 23.09 -18.84 -16.28
C ASP A 293 21.91 -18.17 -16.96
N SER A 294 20.70 -18.68 -16.76
CA SER A 294 19.51 -18.04 -17.34
C SER A 294 19.11 -16.79 -16.57
N THR A 295 18.28 -15.98 -17.21
CA THR A 295 17.69 -14.81 -16.55
C THR A 295 16.65 -15.26 -15.51
N LEU A 296 16.39 -14.36 -14.55
CA LEU A 296 15.40 -14.65 -13.51
C LEU A 296 14.01 -14.89 -14.10
N ASP A 297 13.57 -13.99 -14.96
CA ASP A 297 12.24 -14.07 -15.61
C ASP A 297 12.38 -13.57 -17.04
N PRO A 298 12.27 -14.47 -18.03
CA PRO A 298 12.49 -14.05 -19.42
C PRO A 298 11.41 -13.11 -19.95
N THR A 299 10.27 -12.98 -19.26
CA THR A 299 9.23 -12.04 -19.69
C THR A 299 9.40 -10.67 -19.06
N CYS A 300 10.32 -10.51 -18.10
CA CYS A 300 10.50 -9.27 -17.37
C CYS A 300 11.55 -8.39 -18.04
N ASP A 301 11.25 -7.11 -18.13
CA ASP A 301 12.12 -6.13 -18.78
C ASP A 301 12.94 -5.28 -17.79
N CYS A 302 13.00 -5.69 -16.51
CA CYS A 302 13.73 -4.91 -15.51
C CYS A 302 15.25 -5.05 -15.69
N TYR A 303 15.98 -4.15 -15.09
CA TYR A 303 17.43 -4.14 -15.17
C TYR A 303 18.06 -5.49 -14.78
N UNK A 304 17.48 -6.32 -13.85
CA UNK A 304 17.87 -7.41 -13.45
C UNK A 304 17.81 -8.32 -14.31
N CYS A 305 16.73 -8.41 -14.89
CA CYS A 305 16.48 -9.48 -15.86
C CYS A 305 17.20 -9.30 -17.19
N LYS A 306 17.46 -8.07 -17.55
CA LYS A 306 18.17 -7.78 -18.82
C LYS A 306 19.68 -8.07 -18.75
N HIS A 307 20.27 -8.05 -17.55
CA HIS A 307 21.74 -8.02 -17.48
C HIS A 307 22.36 -9.09 -16.61
N PHE A 308 21.60 -9.74 -15.71
CA PHE A 308 22.22 -10.63 -14.71
C PHE A 308 21.56 -12.00 -14.71
N SER A 309 22.38 -13.03 -14.43
CA SER A 309 21.92 -14.40 -14.36
C SER A 309 21.46 -14.77 -12.96
N ARG A 310 20.69 -15.84 -12.88
CA ARG A 310 20.31 -16.41 -11.57
C ARG A 310 21.55 -16.79 -10.75
N ALA A 311 22.58 -17.30 -11.41
CA ALA A 311 23.84 -17.67 -10.73
C ALA A 311 24.46 -16.45 -10.06
N TYR A 312 24.46 -15.30 -10.73
CA TYR A 312 25.03 -14.08 -10.16
C TYR A 312 24.20 -13.60 -8.96
N LEU A 313 22.87 -13.61 -9.11
CA LEU A 313 21.97 -13.19 -8.00
C LEU A 313 22.13 -14.12 -6.82
N HIS A 314 22.23 -15.43 -7.06
CA HIS A 314 22.49 -16.43 -6.03
C HIS A 314 23.80 -16.12 -5.30
N HIS A 315 24.84 -15.85 -6.06
CA HIS A 315 26.15 -15.51 -5.51
C HIS A 315 26.07 -14.27 -4.60
N LEU A 316 25.43 -13.20 -5.09
CA LEU A 316 25.30 -11.97 -4.31
C LEU A 316 24.52 -12.20 -3.00
N ASP A 317 23.47 -13.01 -3.07
CA ASP A 317 22.67 -13.32 -1.87
C ASP A 317 23.51 -14.12 -0.86
N LYS A 318 24.29 -15.10 -1.35
CA LYS A 318 25.11 -15.92 -0.46
C LYS A 318 26.22 -15.12 0.19
N CYS A 319 26.76 -14.12 -0.51
CA CYS A 319 27.81 -13.26 0.03
C CYS A 319 27.27 -12.11 0.87
N GLY A 320 25.95 -11.91 0.90
CA GLY A 320 25.34 -10.81 1.62
C GLY A 320 25.62 -9.46 1.03
N GLU A 321 25.84 -9.41 -0.30
CA GLU A 321 26.18 -8.16 -0.97
C GLU A 321 24.92 -7.28 -1.15
N MET A 322 25.09 -5.99 -0.88
CA MET A 322 23.98 -5.04 -1.00
C MET A 322 23.38 -5.01 -2.40
N LEU A 323 24.24 -5.17 -3.42
CA LEU A 323 23.75 -5.16 -4.81
C LEU A 323 22.70 -6.24 -5.05
N GLY A 324 22.83 -7.39 -4.40
CA GLY A 324 21.83 -8.45 -4.49
C GLY A 324 20.45 -7.96 -4.05
N SER A 325 20.39 -7.34 -2.88
CA SER A 325 19.13 -6.78 -2.38
C SER A 325 18.59 -5.68 -3.30
N MET A 326 19.48 -4.84 -3.83
CA MET A 326 19.07 -3.77 -4.74
C MET A 326 18.44 -4.32 -6.03
N LEU A 327 19.13 -5.26 -6.68
CA LEU A 327 18.65 -5.85 -7.93
C LEU A 327 17.35 -6.62 -7.72
N ASN A 328 17.28 -7.37 -6.62
CA ASN A 328 16.08 -8.13 -6.27
C ASN A 328 14.88 -7.18 -6.04
N THR A 329 15.12 -6.03 -5.41
CA THR A 329 14.04 -5.06 -5.15
C THR A 329 13.56 -4.43 -6.45
N ILE A 330 14.49 -4.05 -7.34
CA ILE A 330 14.14 -3.55 -8.66
C ILE A 330 13.24 -4.55 -9.38
N HIS A 331 13.63 -5.81 -9.36
CA HIS A 331 12.84 -6.85 -10.05
C HIS A 331 11.45 -7.02 -9.44
N ASN A 332 11.37 -7.18 -8.11
CA ASN A 332 10.08 -7.43 -7.47
C ASN A 332 9.12 -6.26 -7.68
N LEU A 333 9.61 -5.03 -7.57
CA LEU A 333 8.76 -3.88 -7.78
C LEU A 333 8.36 -3.75 -9.25
N ARG A 334 9.27 -4.07 -10.19
CA ARG A 334 8.90 -4.08 -11.60
C ARG A 334 7.83 -5.13 -11.88
N HIS A 335 7.95 -6.30 -11.26
CA HIS A 335 6.93 -7.35 -11.42
C HIS A 335 5.56 -6.83 -10.97
N TYR A 336 5.49 -6.19 -9.81
CA TYR A 336 4.24 -5.62 -9.30
C TYR A 336 3.68 -4.57 -10.28
N GLN A 337 4.54 -3.69 -10.80
CA GLN A 337 4.09 -2.65 -11.74
C GLN A 337 3.60 -3.26 -13.05
N ARG A 338 4.26 -4.33 -13.52
CA ARG A 338 3.81 -5.04 -14.73
C ARG A 338 2.43 -5.69 -14.53
N VAL A 339 2.20 -6.29 -13.36
CA VAL A 339 0.88 -6.86 -13.05
C VAL A 339 -0.19 -5.75 -13.10
N MET A 340 0.10 -4.61 -12.48
CA MET A 340 -0.87 -3.50 -12.47
C MET A 340 -1.11 -2.95 -13.88
N ALA A 341 -0.05 -2.81 -14.67
CA ALA A 341 -0.18 -2.31 -16.04
C ALA A 341 -1.03 -3.28 -16.89
N GLY A 342 -0.81 -4.58 -16.71
CA GLY A 342 -1.61 -5.58 -17.42
C GLY A 342 -3.08 -5.52 -17.02
N LEU A 343 -3.35 -5.33 -15.73
CA LEU A 343 -4.72 -5.19 -15.24
C LEU A 343 -5.38 -3.95 -15.83
N ARG A 344 -4.68 -2.80 -15.82
CA ARG A 344 -5.23 -1.58 -16.41
C ARG A 344 -5.57 -1.76 -17.88
N GLU A 345 -4.66 -2.35 -18.65
CA GLU A 345 -4.87 -2.59 -20.08
C GLU A 345 -6.07 -3.52 -20.31
N ALA A 346 -6.13 -4.60 -19.53
CA ALA A 346 -7.22 -5.59 -19.68
C ALA A 346 -8.58 -4.96 -19.37
N ILE A 347 -8.66 -4.14 -18.31
CA ILE A 347 -9.91 -3.45 -17.97
C ILE A 347 -10.30 -2.49 -19.12
N GLN A 348 -9.33 -1.72 -19.60
CA GLN A 348 -9.58 -0.75 -20.67
C GLN A 348 -10.13 -1.42 -21.93
N GLN A 349 -9.66 -2.62 -22.22
CA GLN A 349 -10.05 -3.35 -23.44
C GLN A 349 -11.22 -4.32 -23.22
N GLY A 350 -11.70 -4.46 -21.99
CA GLY A 350 -12.79 -5.40 -21.70
C GLY A 350 -12.36 -6.86 -21.77
N THR A 351 -11.08 -7.14 -21.47
CA THR A 351 -10.52 -8.49 -21.54
C THR A 351 -10.01 -8.98 -20.20
N LEU A 352 -10.56 -8.47 -19.10
CA LEU A 352 -10.04 -8.80 -17.77
C LEU A 352 -10.12 -10.29 -17.46
N ALA A 353 -11.23 -10.95 -17.83
CA ALA A 353 -11.37 -12.38 -17.54
C ALA A 353 -10.25 -13.19 -18.18
N ALA A 354 -9.91 -12.88 -19.43
CA ALA A 354 -8.81 -13.58 -20.12
C ALA A 354 -7.47 -13.29 -19.47
N PHE A 355 -7.23 -12.05 -19.05
CA PHE A 355 -5.99 -11.69 -18.35
C PHE A 355 -5.85 -12.48 -17.05
N VAL A 356 -6.92 -12.55 -16.27
CA VAL A 356 -6.90 -13.24 -14.97
C VAL A 356 -6.68 -14.74 -15.18
N ASP A 357 -7.37 -15.34 -16.16
CA ASP A 357 -7.16 -16.77 -16.46
C ASP A 357 -5.70 -17.04 -16.83
N ALA A 358 -5.10 -16.20 -17.67
CA ALA A 358 -3.71 -16.36 -18.06
C ALA A 358 -2.77 -16.14 -16.87
N PHE A 359 -3.07 -15.18 -16.01
CA PHE A 359 -2.28 -14.92 -14.81
C PHE A 359 -2.18 -16.18 -13.94
N TYR A 360 -3.32 -16.82 -13.67
CA TYR A 360 -3.34 -18.01 -12.84
C TYR A 360 -2.77 -19.24 -13.56
N ALA A 361 -3.03 -19.37 -14.87
CA ALA A 361 -2.51 -20.49 -15.66
C ALA A 361 -0.98 -20.53 -15.64
N LYS A 362 -0.32 -19.37 -15.72
CA LYS A 362 1.15 -19.29 -15.65
C LYS A 362 1.68 -19.82 -14.30
N ARG A 363 0.87 -19.75 -13.26
CA ARG A 363 1.22 -20.22 -11.93
C ARG A 363 0.80 -21.69 -11.69
N GLY A 364 0.20 -22.31 -12.68
CA GLY A 364 -0.29 -23.69 -12.54
C GLY A 364 -1.49 -23.78 -11.62
N LEU A 365 -2.27 -22.72 -11.52
CA LEU A 365 -3.41 -22.63 -10.60
C LEU A 365 -4.70 -22.37 -11.38
N PRO A 366 -5.83 -22.89 -10.87
CA PRO A 366 -7.12 -22.49 -11.46
C PRO A 366 -7.48 -21.07 -11.06
N THR A 367 -8.24 -20.41 -11.90
CA THR A 367 -8.78 -19.10 -11.58
C THR A 367 -9.78 -19.22 -10.43
N PRO A 368 -9.62 -18.46 -9.35
CA PRO A 368 -10.62 -18.50 -8.28
C PRO A 368 -11.97 -17.99 -8.79
N PRO A 369 -13.06 -18.60 -8.32
CA PRO A 369 -14.39 -18.12 -8.72
C PRO A 369 -14.65 -16.72 -8.21
N LEU A 370 -15.46 -15.98 -8.95
CA LEU A 370 -15.89 -14.64 -8.57
C LEU A 370 -17.39 -14.57 -8.80
N ASP A 371 -18.12 -14.28 -7.75
CA ASP A 371 -19.57 -14.14 -7.88
C ASP A 371 -19.91 -12.88 -8.68
N ALA A 372 -20.91 -12.97 -9.52
CA ALA A 372 -21.30 -11.89 -10.42
C ALA A 372 -21.83 -10.65 -9.71
#